data_5b820b239cb019b47aad2f26a647186c
#
_entry.id   5b820b239cb019b47aad2f26a647186c
#
_cell.length_a   1.000
_cell.length_b   1.000
_cell.length_c   1.000
_cell.angle_alpha   90.00
_cell.angle_beta   90.00
_cell.angle_gamma   90.00
#
_symmetry.space_group_name_H-M   'P 1'
#
loop_
_entity.id
_entity.type
_entity.pdbx_description
1 polymer ?
#
loop_
_entity_poly.entity_id
_entity_poly.type
_entity_poly.pdbx_seq_one_letter_code
_entity_poly.pdbx_strand_id
1 'polypeptide(L)'
;MTQPAAPEPSNETLSQQANAWVARLTSGHATVEDAAALRQWCARSDAHAAAYREATLLWRQIGSLGKPRRSRSRRKLFAVSAVAACLAVIVVSVTLLGVVPDGRALLADHHTQRAEHKIVDLADGSQAELDADTRLSVDFSDAQRRLDLADGAALFHVKHDTARPFVVHAGRMSVTAVGTVFEVRYLADGIGVTCTEGVVEVRQGDGTRQRIKAGEQVVYNAAGAGPLQRIDSARELAWREGVMVFRNRPLQELVHELNRYHQGRIVIASARVAQMPVSGVFHLNRADEALRHIEQALQLSATRLPAGVVVLR
;
A
#
# COMPACT_ATOMS: atom_id res chain seq x y z
N MET A 1 -7.54 -34.40 -49.69
CA MET A 1 -6.64 -33.89 -48.66
C MET A 1 -7.48 -33.62 -47.42
N THR A 2 -7.51 -34.58 -46.50
CA THR A 2 -8.32 -34.55 -45.27
C THR A 2 -7.49 -33.83 -44.21
N GLN A 3 -8.02 -32.73 -43.68
CA GLN A 3 -7.39 -31.97 -42.58
C GLN A 3 -7.46 -32.82 -41.30
N PRO A 4 -6.39 -32.92 -40.50
CA PRO A 4 -6.45 -33.67 -39.24
C PRO A 4 -7.31 -32.90 -38.23
N ALA A 5 -8.23 -33.59 -37.57
CA ALA A 5 -9.03 -33.08 -36.48
C ALA A 5 -8.13 -32.64 -35.29
N ALA A 6 -8.46 -31.48 -34.75
CA ALA A 6 -7.77 -30.97 -33.53
C ALA A 6 -7.96 -31.99 -32.37
N PRO A 7 -6.96 -32.19 -31.49
CA PRO A 7 -7.09 -33.11 -30.37
C PRO A 7 -8.20 -32.65 -29.43
N GLU A 8 -9.08 -33.61 -29.04
CA GLU A 8 -10.12 -33.34 -28.02
C GLU A 8 -9.46 -32.95 -26.69
N PRO A 9 -10.00 -31.92 -26.00
CA PRO A 9 -9.48 -31.50 -24.72
C PRO A 9 -9.58 -32.64 -23.69
N SER A 10 -8.52 -32.87 -22.91
CA SER A 10 -8.50 -33.89 -21.87
C SER A 10 -9.59 -33.65 -20.83
N ASN A 11 -10.14 -34.70 -20.22
CA ASN A 11 -11.20 -34.61 -19.20
C ASN A 11 -10.81 -33.67 -18.03
N GLU A 12 -9.56 -33.54 -17.72
CA GLU A 12 -9.05 -32.66 -16.67
C GLU A 12 -9.18 -31.18 -17.02
N THR A 13 -8.94 -30.81 -18.28
CA THR A 13 -9.14 -29.44 -18.79
C THR A 13 -10.63 -29.06 -18.86
N LEU A 14 -11.51 -29.98 -19.21
CA LEU A 14 -12.96 -29.75 -19.24
C LEU A 14 -13.54 -29.55 -17.84
N SER A 15 -13.09 -30.32 -16.84
CA SER A 15 -13.52 -30.18 -15.45
C SER A 15 -13.05 -28.85 -14.85
N GLN A 16 -11.83 -28.37 -15.15
CA GLN A 16 -11.35 -27.07 -14.71
C GLN A 16 -12.17 -25.93 -15.31
N GLN A 17 -12.48 -25.98 -16.60
CA GLN A 17 -13.33 -24.99 -17.27
C GLN A 17 -14.75 -24.98 -16.73
N ALA A 18 -15.33 -26.14 -16.46
CA ALA A 18 -16.67 -26.26 -15.86
C ALA A 18 -16.73 -25.67 -14.46
N ASN A 19 -15.73 -25.90 -13.63
CA ASN A 19 -15.63 -25.30 -12.28
C ASN A 19 -15.50 -23.78 -12.35
N ALA A 20 -14.73 -23.25 -13.32
CA ALA A 20 -14.61 -21.81 -13.54
C ALA A 20 -15.97 -21.18 -13.92
N TRP A 21 -16.77 -21.84 -14.75
CA TRP A 21 -18.12 -21.40 -15.09
C TRP A 21 -19.05 -21.39 -13.89
N VAL A 22 -19.02 -22.43 -13.04
CA VAL A 22 -19.85 -22.47 -11.83
C VAL A 22 -19.45 -21.35 -10.87
N ALA A 23 -18.16 -21.15 -10.64
CA ALA A 23 -17.65 -20.07 -9.79
C ALA A 23 -18.08 -18.68 -10.31
N ARG A 24 -17.98 -18.44 -11.62
CA ARG A 24 -18.36 -17.17 -12.25
C ARG A 24 -19.86 -16.89 -12.09
N LEU A 25 -20.74 -17.88 -12.32
CA LEU A 25 -22.19 -17.73 -12.21
C LEU A 25 -22.69 -17.64 -10.75
N THR A 26 -21.92 -18.13 -9.79
CA THR A 26 -22.24 -18.05 -8.35
C THR A 26 -21.60 -16.86 -7.64
N SER A 27 -20.73 -16.08 -8.32
CA SER A 27 -20.02 -14.92 -7.75
C SER A 27 -20.90 -13.72 -7.42
N GLY A 28 -22.18 -13.71 -7.83
CA GLY A 28 -23.08 -12.55 -7.68
C GLY A 28 -22.89 -11.43 -8.72
N HIS A 29 -21.91 -11.57 -9.63
CA HIS A 29 -21.61 -10.60 -10.70
C HIS A 29 -21.87 -11.16 -12.10
N ALA A 30 -22.64 -12.25 -12.20
CA ALA A 30 -22.97 -12.89 -13.47
C ALA A 30 -23.86 -11.99 -14.33
N THR A 31 -23.49 -11.82 -15.60
CA THR A 31 -24.24 -11.05 -16.60
C THR A 31 -25.08 -11.95 -17.50
N VAL A 32 -26.01 -11.34 -18.26
CA VAL A 32 -26.78 -12.07 -19.28
C VAL A 32 -25.86 -12.63 -20.37
N GLU A 33 -24.76 -11.94 -20.66
CA GLU A 33 -23.76 -12.36 -21.63
C GLU A 33 -23.00 -13.60 -21.15
N ASP A 34 -22.70 -13.70 -19.84
CA ASP A 34 -22.08 -14.89 -19.24
C ASP A 34 -23.00 -16.13 -19.38
N ALA A 35 -24.29 -15.94 -19.19
CA ALA A 35 -25.25 -17.03 -19.38
C ALA A 35 -25.39 -17.48 -20.86
N ALA A 36 -25.24 -16.56 -21.82
CA ALA A 36 -25.21 -16.87 -23.24
C ALA A 36 -23.92 -17.61 -23.62
N ALA A 37 -22.77 -17.14 -23.14
CA ALA A 37 -21.47 -17.77 -23.36
C ALA A 37 -21.37 -19.18 -22.75
N LEU A 38 -21.95 -19.42 -21.56
CA LEU A 38 -22.07 -20.76 -21.01
C LEU A 38 -22.90 -21.70 -21.88
N ARG A 39 -24.04 -21.24 -22.37
CA ARG A 39 -24.87 -22.06 -23.28
C ARG A 39 -24.10 -22.46 -24.54
N GLN A 40 -23.38 -21.53 -25.12
CA GLN A 40 -22.53 -21.79 -26.28
C GLN A 40 -21.40 -22.77 -25.96
N TRP A 41 -20.78 -22.63 -24.77
CA TRP A 41 -19.72 -23.54 -24.32
C TRP A 41 -20.26 -24.96 -24.10
N CYS A 42 -21.43 -25.15 -23.46
CA CYS A 42 -22.08 -26.45 -23.28
C CYS A 42 -22.52 -27.09 -24.62
N ALA A 43 -22.85 -26.30 -25.63
CA ALA A 43 -23.25 -26.76 -26.93
C ALA A 43 -22.11 -27.29 -27.82
N ARG A 44 -20.83 -27.12 -27.39
CA ARG A 44 -19.67 -27.59 -28.17
C ARG A 44 -19.56 -29.09 -28.27
N SER A 45 -19.89 -29.83 -27.20
CA SER A 45 -20.00 -31.29 -27.20
C SER A 45 -20.76 -31.81 -25.98
N ASP A 46 -21.18 -33.05 -26.01
CA ASP A 46 -21.80 -33.75 -24.86
C ASP A 46 -20.85 -33.82 -23.65
N ALA A 47 -19.55 -33.88 -23.89
CA ALA A 47 -18.51 -33.87 -22.83
C ALA A 47 -18.51 -32.54 -22.08
N HIS A 48 -18.65 -31.38 -22.74
CA HIS A 48 -18.74 -30.06 -22.09
C HIS A 48 -20.00 -29.96 -21.23
N ALA A 49 -21.14 -30.41 -21.76
CA ALA A 49 -22.43 -30.43 -21.04
C ALA A 49 -22.38 -31.38 -19.81
N ALA A 50 -21.70 -32.52 -19.93
CA ALA A 50 -21.51 -33.46 -18.83
C ALA A 50 -20.62 -32.89 -17.74
N ALA A 51 -19.47 -32.29 -18.08
CA ALA A 51 -18.56 -31.66 -17.15
C ALA A 51 -19.23 -30.52 -16.35
N TYR A 52 -20.07 -29.70 -16.99
CA TYR A 52 -20.81 -28.64 -16.29
C TYR A 52 -21.85 -29.20 -15.32
N ARG A 53 -22.57 -30.28 -15.70
CA ARG A 53 -23.53 -30.95 -14.81
C ARG A 53 -22.82 -31.52 -13.57
N GLU A 54 -21.68 -32.17 -13.75
CA GLU A 54 -20.87 -32.73 -12.66
C GLU A 54 -20.37 -31.64 -11.71
N ALA A 55 -19.79 -30.57 -12.23
CA ALA A 55 -19.35 -29.41 -11.45
C ALA A 55 -20.50 -28.80 -10.63
N THR A 56 -21.69 -28.67 -11.22
CA THR A 56 -22.89 -28.13 -10.55
C THR A 56 -23.38 -29.06 -9.43
N LEU A 57 -23.29 -30.37 -9.62
CA LEU A 57 -23.67 -31.36 -8.58
C LEU A 57 -22.73 -31.31 -7.39
N LEU A 58 -21.41 -31.24 -7.65
CA LEU A 58 -20.39 -31.07 -6.59
C LEU A 58 -20.63 -29.80 -5.78
N TRP A 59 -20.92 -28.68 -6.42
CA TRP A 59 -21.24 -27.41 -5.74
C TRP A 59 -22.53 -27.51 -4.89
N ARG A 60 -23.55 -28.23 -5.35
CA ARG A 60 -24.78 -28.45 -4.57
C ARG A 60 -24.54 -29.38 -3.36
N GLN A 61 -23.65 -30.36 -3.47
CA GLN A 61 -23.30 -31.23 -2.35
C GLN A 61 -22.54 -30.47 -1.27
N ILE A 62 -21.58 -29.60 -1.64
CA ILE A 62 -20.85 -28.74 -0.71
C ILE A 62 -21.81 -27.74 -0.01
N GLY A 63 -22.81 -27.19 -0.74
CA GLY A 63 -23.82 -26.31 -0.19
C GLY A 63 -24.86 -27.01 0.70
N SER A 64 -24.98 -28.35 0.68
CA SER A 64 -25.96 -29.11 1.48
C SER A 64 -25.44 -29.58 2.83
N LEU A 65 -24.13 -29.52 3.08
CA LEU A 65 -23.51 -29.90 4.37
C LEU A 65 -23.76 -28.93 5.54
N GLY A 66 -24.50 -27.84 5.28
CA GLY A 66 -24.75 -26.77 6.26
C GLY A 66 -26.22 -26.47 6.56
N LYS A 67 -27.18 -27.42 6.48
CA LYS A 67 -28.58 -27.11 6.84
C LYS A 67 -28.99 -27.68 8.22
N PRO A 68 -28.96 -26.87 9.31
CA PRO A 68 -29.69 -27.20 10.52
C PRO A 68 -31.21 -26.93 10.33
N ARG A 69 -32.01 -27.81 10.90
CA ARG A 69 -33.49 -27.84 10.84
C ARG A 69 -34.12 -26.61 11.48
N ARG A 70 -35.06 -25.99 10.81
CA ARG A 70 -35.62 -24.65 11.02
C ARG A 70 -36.61 -24.54 12.20
N SER A 71 -36.38 -23.50 13.04
CA SER A 71 -37.44 -22.75 13.76
C SER A 71 -37.57 -21.36 13.12
N ARG A 72 -38.76 -20.98 12.70
CA ARG A 72 -39.05 -19.89 11.76
C ARG A 72 -38.98 -18.45 12.32
N SER A 73 -38.81 -18.26 13.64
CA SER A 73 -38.92 -16.94 14.28
C SER A 73 -37.59 -16.26 14.67
N ARG A 74 -36.48 -16.99 14.80
CA ARG A 74 -35.17 -16.40 15.18
C ARG A 74 -34.24 -16.11 14.00
N ARG A 75 -34.65 -16.46 12.78
CA ARG A 75 -33.80 -16.41 11.60
C ARG A 75 -33.49 -15.02 11.05
N LYS A 76 -34.40 -14.05 11.24
CA LYS A 76 -34.16 -12.68 10.74
C LYS A 76 -33.07 -11.95 11.52
N LEU A 77 -32.95 -12.24 12.82
CA LEU A 77 -31.88 -11.65 13.67
C LEU A 77 -30.50 -12.26 13.39
N PHE A 78 -30.40 -13.58 13.15
CA PHE A 78 -29.11 -14.22 12.86
C PHE A 78 -28.58 -13.97 11.44
N ALA A 79 -29.44 -13.78 10.43
CA ALA A 79 -29.01 -13.42 9.10
C ALA A 79 -28.41 -11.99 9.05
N VAL A 80 -29.01 -11.05 9.79
CA VAL A 80 -28.47 -9.69 9.92
C VAL A 80 -27.14 -9.70 10.69
N SER A 81 -26.99 -10.53 11.73
CA SER A 81 -25.74 -10.64 12.48
C SER A 81 -24.62 -11.33 11.70
N ALA A 82 -24.92 -12.31 10.85
CA ALA A 82 -23.91 -12.96 10.00
C ALA A 82 -23.39 -12.02 8.90
N VAL A 83 -24.25 -11.24 8.27
CA VAL A 83 -23.86 -10.22 7.30
C VAL A 83 -23.07 -9.10 7.99
N ALA A 84 -23.50 -8.66 9.17
CA ALA A 84 -22.77 -7.68 9.97
C ALA A 84 -21.40 -8.20 10.42
N ALA A 85 -21.29 -9.48 10.80
CA ALA A 85 -20.01 -10.12 11.14
C ALA A 85 -19.07 -10.25 9.92
N CYS A 86 -19.60 -10.64 8.76
CA CYS A 86 -18.81 -10.67 7.51
C CYS A 86 -18.36 -9.28 7.10
N LEU A 87 -19.23 -8.26 7.19
CA LEU A 87 -18.85 -6.87 6.94
C LEU A 87 -17.84 -6.37 7.97
N ALA A 88 -18.00 -6.71 9.25
CA ALA A 88 -17.00 -6.37 10.27
C ALA A 88 -15.66 -7.05 10.02
N VAL A 89 -15.63 -8.33 9.63
CA VAL A 89 -14.39 -9.04 9.24
C VAL A 89 -13.77 -8.41 7.98
N ILE A 90 -14.57 -8.04 6.99
CA ILE A 90 -14.08 -7.33 5.81
C ILE A 90 -13.52 -5.96 6.19
N VAL A 91 -14.25 -5.18 6.98
CA VAL A 91 -13.79 -3.86 7.46
C VAL A 91 -12.53 -3.99 8.31
N VAL A 92 -12.49 -4.93 9.25
CA VAL A 92 -11.30 -5.20 10.07
C VAL A 92 -10.14 -5.70 9.22
N SER A 93 -10.38 -6.57 8.23
CA SER A 93 -9.34 -7.04 7.32
C SER A 93 -8.83 -5.91 6.43
N VAL A 94 -9.73 -5.06 5.92
CA VAL A 94 -9.39 -3.91 5.06
C VAL A 94 -8.67 -2.82 5.88
N THR A 95 -9.03 -2.60 7.15
CA THR A 95 -8.31 -1.67 8.06
C THR A 95 -6.97 -2.24 8.52
N LEU A 96 -6.90 -3.51 8.89
CA LEU A 96 -5.65 -4.18 9.29
C LEU A 96 -4.67 -4.32 8.12
N LEU A 97 -5.18 -4.49 6.89
CA LEU A 97 -4.37 -4.51 5.67
C LEU A 97 -4.02 -3.09 5.17
N GLY A 98 -4.50 -2.03 5.84
CA GLY A 98 -4.24 -0.63 5.46
C GLY A 98 -4.73 -0.29 4.05
N VAL A 99 -5.84 -0.91 3.61
CA VAL A 99 -6.43 -0.70 2.28
C VAL A 99 -7.49 0.41 2.30
N VAL A 100 -7.93 0.86 3.49
CA VAL A 100 -8.81 2.04 3.59
C VAL A 100 -7.93 3.29 3.49
N PRO A 101 -8.03 4.08 2.43
CA PRO A 101 -7.48 5.42 2.45
C PRO A 101 -8.20 6.18 3.56
N ASP A 102 -7.47 6.79 4.48
CA ASP A 102 -8.06 7.75 5.42
C ASP A 102 -8.91 8.73 4.62
N GLY A 103 -10.15 9.01 5.07
CA GLY A 103 -11.07 9.89 4.32
C GLY A 103 -10.51 11.30 4.03
N ARG A 104 -9.48 11.72 4.78
CA ARG A 104 -8.67 12.91 4.50
C ARG A 104 -7.74 12.75 3.29
N ALA A 105 -7.37 11.52 2.95
CA ALA A 105 -6.50 11.20 1.82
C ALA A 105 -7.19 11.41 0.45
N LEU A 106 -8.52 11.37 0.41
CA LEU A 106 -9.32 11.62 -0.79
C LEU A 106 -9.47 13.12 -1.12
N LEU A 107 -9.06 14.00 -0.20
CA LEU A 107 -9.20 15.46 -0.31
C LEU A 107 -7.84 16.17 -0.45
N ALA A 108 -6.73 15.42 -0.67
CA ALA A 108 -5.42 16.02 -0.85
C ALA A 108 -5.35 16.75 -2.21
N ASP A 109 -4.87 18.01 -2.20
CA ASP A 109 -4.72 18.85 -3.41
C ASP A 109 -3.68 18.25 -4.36
N HIS A 110 -2.64 17.63 -3.79
CA HIS A 110 -1.58 16.96 -4.53
C HIS A 110 -1.36 15.56 -3.98
N HIS A 111 -1.30 14.58 -4.86
CA HIS A 111 -0.94 13.20 -4.50
C HIS A 111 -0.05 12.59 -5.58
N THR A 112 0.71 11.59 -5.17
CA THR A 112 1.45 10.68 -6.03
C THR A 112 0.95 9.26 -5.83
N GLN A 113 0.94 8.48 -6.90
CA GLN A 113 0.69 7.06 -6.86
C GLN A 113 1.96 6.30 -6.43
N ARG A 114 1.86 4.99 -6.29
CA ARG A 114 3.02 4.13 -6.08
C ARG A 114 4.00 4.25 -7.26
N ALA A 115 5.26 4.31 -6.93
CA ALA A 115 6.36 4.49 -7.89
C ALA A 115 6.27 5.78 -8.73
N GLU A 116 5.43 6.74 -8.34
CA GLU A 116 5.33 8.05 -8.94
C GLU A 116 6.12 9.08 -8.12
N HIS A 117 6.87 9.93 -8.79
CA HIS A 117 7.55 11.10 -8.24
C HIS A 117 7.02 12.36 -8.94
N LYS A 118 6.73 13.42 -8.18
CA LYS A 118 6.12 14.62 -8.73
C LYS A 118 6.72 15.88 -8.09
N ILE A 119 7.01 16.87 -8.93
CA ILE A 119 7.40 18.20 -8.48
C ILE A 119 6.18 19.11 -8.58
N VAL A 120 5.90 19.85 -7.52
CA VAL A 120 4.77 20.78 -7.39
C VAL A 120 5.31 22.17 -7.11
N ASP A 121 5.03 23.12 -8.00
CA ASP A 121 5.29 24.54 -7.76
C ASP A 121 4.15 25.12 -6.93
N LEU A 122 4.50 25.74 -5.81
CA LEU A 122 3.53 26.32 -4.87
C LEU A 122 3.30 27.83 -5.19
N ALA A 123 2.12 28.32 -4.80
CA ALA A 123 1.68 29.69 -5.12
C ALA A 123 2.59 30.80 -4.56
N ASP A 124 3.39 30.50 -3.51
CA ASP A 124 4.35 31.44 -2.91
C ASP A 124 5.72 31.43 -3.63
N GLY A 125 5.88 30.57 -4.64
CA GLY A 125 7.13 30.34 -5.35
C GLY A 125 8.09 29.37 -4.64
N SER A 126 7.63 28.69 -3.58
CA SER A 126 8.28 27.49 -3.04
C SER A 126 7.98 26.28 -3.92
N GLN A 127 8.73 25.19 -3.74
CA GLN A 127 8.55 23.94 -4.48
C GLN A 127 8.48 22.76 -3.52
N ALA A 128 7.61 21.78 -3.79
CA ALA A 128 7.52 20.52 -3.08
C ALA A 128 7.82 19.36 -4.05
N GLU A 129 8.86 18.59 -3.77
CA GLU A 129 9.15 17.34 -4.48
C GLU A 129 8.50 16.19 -3.70
N LEU A 130 7.46 15.60 -4.26
CA LEU A 130 6.69 14.50 -3.65
C LEU A 130 7.27 13.16 -4.09
N ASP A 131 7.60 12.33 -3.13
CA ASP A 131 7.99 10.94 -3.32
C ASP A 131 6.76 10.06 -3.62
N ALA A 132 6.96 8.79 -3.94
CA ALA A 132 5.89 7.83 -4.20
C ALA A 132 4.88 7.72 -3.03
N ASP A 133 3.62 7.44 -3.33
CA ASP A 133 2.53 7.25 -2.37
C ASP A 133 2.43 8.39 -1.33
N THR A 134 2.50 9.63 -1.81
CA THR A 134 2.49 10.86 -0.98
C THR A 134 1.18 11.62 -1.13
N ARG A 135 0.70 12.23 -0.06
CA ARG A 135 -0.51 13.05 -0.01
C ARG A 135 -0.24 14.36 0.70
N LEU A 136 -0.38 15.46 -0.03
CA LEU A 136 -0.10 16.81 0.42
C LEU A 136 -1.29 17.71 0.15
N SER A 137 -1.78 18.41 1.18
CA SER A 137 -2.75 19.51 1.06
C SER A 137 -2.07 20.84 1.32
N VAL A 138 -2.51 21.90 0.64
CA VAL A 138 -1.93 23.24 0.70
C VAL A 138 -3.01 24.25 1.10
N ASP A 139 -2.79 24.96 2.20
CA ASP A 139 -3.71 25.98 2.72
C ASP A 139 -2.90 27.25 3.06
N PHE A 140 -2.74 28.13 2.08
CA PHE A 140 -2.02 29.39 2.22
C PHE A 140 -2.97 30.52 2.59
N SER A 141 -2.56 31.29 3.60
CA SER A 141 -3.27 32.49 4.04
C SER A 141 -2.32 33.69 4.12
N ASP A 142 -2.88 34.87 4.46
CA ASP A 142 -2.08 36.08 4.70
C ASP A 142 -1.17 35.97 5.95
N ALA A 143 -1.51 35.05 6.89
CA ALA A 143 -0.77 34.86 8.13
C ALA A 143 0.29 33.77 8.05
N GLN A 144 0.06 32.71 7.26
CA GLN A 144 0.96 31.58 7.17
C GLN A 144 0.77 30.79 5.88
N ARG A 145 1.82 30.05 5.50
CA ARG A 145 1.84 29.09 4.41
C ARG A 145 1.73 27.69 5.01
N ARG A 146 0.50 27.21 5.18
CA ARG A 146 0.24 25.92 5.81
C ARG A 146 0.18 24.79 4.78
N LEU A 147 0.81 23.66 5.11
CA LEU A 147 0.72 22.41 4.38
C LEU A 147 0.42 21.26 5.34
N ASP A 148 -0.36 20.30 4.88
CA ASP A 148 -0.65 19.08 5.63
C ASP A 148 -0.16 17.88 4.82
N LEU A 149 0.93 17.25 5.28
CA LEU A 149 1.44 15.98 4.74
C LEU A 149 0.73 14.85 5.48
N ALA A 150 -0.22 14.19 4.81
CA ALA A 150 -1.01 13.13 5.42
C ALA A 150 -0.29 11.77 5.40
N ASP A 151 0.54 11.53 4.39
CA ASP A 151 1.32 10.30 4.21
C ASP A 151 2.45 10.53 3.21
N GLY A 152 3.41 9.63 3.19
CA GLY A 152 4.47 9.66 2.20
C GLY A 152 5.71 10.44 2.62
N ALA A 153 6.35 11.10 1.66
CA ALA A 153 7.50 11.97 1.89
C ALA A 153 7.51 13.14 0.91
N ALA A 154 7.96 14.29 1.39
CA ALA A 154 8.13 15.47 0.56
C ALA A 154 9.38 16.24 0.97
N LEU A 155 10.16 16.64 -0.04
CA LEU A 155 11.26 17.59 0.09
C LEU A 155 10.74 18.98 -0.30
N PHE A 156 10.87 19.95 0.61
CA PHE A 156 10.41 21.30 0.43
C PHE A 156 11.58 22.25 0.19
N HIS A 157 11.55 22.97 -0.94
CA HIS A 157 12.43 24.10 -1.23
C HIS A 157 11.65 25.38 -0.93
N VAL A 158 11.87 25.92 0.26
CA VAL A 158 11.04 27.01 0.77
C VAL A 158 11.64 28.37 0.39
N LYS A 159 10.84 29.16 -0.33
CA LYS A 159 11.19 30.55 -0.62
C LYS A 159 11.21 31.38 0.67
N HIS A 160 12.26 32.19 0.85
CA HIS A 160 12.41 33.02 2.02
C HIS A 160 11.29 34.03 2.18
N ASP A 161 10.54 33.96 3.27
CA ASP A 161 9.48 34.91 3.65
C ASP A 161 9.30 34.86 5.17
N THR A 162 9.80 35.92 5.86
CA THR A 162 9.71 36.05 7.34
C THR A 162 8.35 36.49 7.81
N ALA A 163 7.55 37.12 6.96
CA ALA A 163 6.23 37.63 7.31
C ALA A 163 5.20 36.49 7.40
N ARG A 164 5.38 35.43 6.58
CA ARG A 164 4.48 34.28 6.54
C ARG A 164 5.29 32.99 6.68
N PRO A 165 5.41 32.44 7.90
CA PRO A 165 6.12 31.19 8.11
C PRO A 165 5.52 30.06 7.28
N PHE A 166 6.39 29.17 6.75
CA PHE A 166 6.02 27.96 6.06
C PHE A 166 5.90 26.83 7.08
N VAL A 167 4.70 26.26 7.24
CA VAL A 167 4.41 25.29 8.29
C VAL A 167 3.88 23.99 7.69
N VAL A 168 4.65 22.92 7.81
CA VAL A 168 4.23 21.58 7.40
C VAL A 168 3.73 20.82 8.63
N HIS A 169 2.47 20.40 8.58
CA HIS A 169 1.89 19.47 9.55
C HIS A 169 2.03 18.04 9.06
N ALA A 170 2.50 17.14 9.94
CA ALA A 170 2.59 15.72 9.69
C ALA A 170 2.23 14.96 10.98
N GLY A 171 1.11 14.26 10.99
CA GLY A 171 0.56 13.63 12.19
C GLY A 171 0.35 14.65 13.32
N ARG A 172 1.06 14.47 14.45
CA ARG A 172 1.03 15.37 15.62
C ARG A 172 2.16 16.41 15.60
N MET A 173 2.92 16.46 14.52
CA MET A 173 4.05 17.37 14.40
C MET A 173 3.73 18.57 13.55
N SER A 174 4.45 19.67 13.80
CA SER A 174 4.55 20.83 12.91
C SER A 174 6.02 21.18 12.72
N VAL A 175 6.42 21.35 11.45
CA VAL A 175 7.74 21.80 11.04
C VAL A 175 7.62 23.20 10.48
N THR A 176 8.29 24.15 11.11
CA THR A 176 8.26 25.57 10.72
C THR A 176 9.57 25.95 10.04
N ALA A 177 9.44 26.57 8.87
CA ALA A 177 10.55 27.04 8.05
C ALA A 177 10.33 28.49 7.60
N VAL A 178 11.40 29.21 7.28
CA VAL A 178 11.35 30.58 6.77
C VAL A 178 11.98 30.71 5.39
N GLY A 179 13.00 29.90 5.12
CA GLY A 179 13.73 29.86 3.86
C GLY A 179 14.80 28.78 3.96
N THR A 180 14.40 27.54 3.71
CA THR A 180 15.18 26.32 4.00
C THR A 180 14.90 25.25 2.98
N VAL A 181 15.78 24.26 2.89
CA VAL A 181 15.51 23.00 2.18
C VAL A 181 15.43 21.89 3.22
N PHE A 182 14.30 21.20 3.29
CA PHE A 182 14.08 20.14 4.28
C PHE A 182 13.09 19.09 3.77
N GLU A 183 13.25 17.86 4.26
CA GLU A 183 12.35 16.74 4.00
C GLU A 183 11.53 16.41 5.24
N VAL A 184 10.27 16.05 5.03
CA VAL A 184 9.42 15.36 6.00
C VAL A 184 9.01 14.03 5.41
N ARG A 185 9.25 12.93 6.14
CA ARG A 185 9.04 11.56 5.67
C ARG A 185 8.36 10.70 6.72
N TYR A 186 7.26 10.05 6.35
CA TYR A 186 6.65 9.00 7.15
C TYR A 186 7.52 7.73 7.08
N LEU A 187 7.90 7.21 8.23
CA LEU A 187 8.70 6.00 8.43
C LEU A 187 7.83 4.89 9.02
N ALA A 188 8.36 3.66 9.11
CA ALA A 188 7.65 2.51 9.69
C ALA A 188 7.19 2.74 11.13
N ASP A 189 7.93 3.52 11.93
CA ASP A 189 7.70 3.73 13.35
C ASP A 189 7.70 5.22 13.76
N GLY A 190 7.51 6.13 12.82
CA GLY A 190 7.51 7.56 13.15
C GLY A 190 7.55 8.48 11.93
N ILE A 191 7.99 9.70 12.16
CA ILE A 191 8.15 10.72 11.13
C ILE A 191 9.56 11.30 11.24
N GLY A 192 10.33 11.19 10.14
CA GLY A 192 11.65 11.79 10.02
C GLY A 192 11.56 13.23 9.51
N VAL A 193 12.35 14.12 10.10
CA VAL A 193 12.57 15.48 9.59
C VAL A 193 14.06 15.65 9.34
N THR A 194 14.41 15.91 8.09
CA THR A 194 15.79 16.09 7.61
C THR A 194 15.97 17.52 7.11
N CYS A 195 16.90 18.26 7.65
CA CYS A 195 17.23 19.60 7.13
C CYS A 195 18.49 19.50 6.27
N THR A 196 18.45 20.02 5.04
CA THR A 196 19.60 20.04 4.13
C THR A 196 20.18 21.43 3.96
N GLU A 197 19.35 22.48 4.08
CA GLU A 197 19.78 23.88 4.02
C GLU A 197 19.04 24.73 5.04
N GLY A 198 19.77 25.56 5.76
CA GLY A 198 19.20 26.46 6.76
C GLY A 198 18.90 25.80 8.10
N VAL A 199 17.78 26.18 8.71
CA VAL A 199 17.32 25.68 10.02
C VAL A 199 15.80 25.57 10.01
N VAL A 200 15.26 24.45 10.46
CA VAL A 200 13.83 24.28 10.72
C VAL A 200 13.56 24.12 12.21
N GLU A 201 12.39 24.56 12.65
CA GLU A 201 11.90 24.35 14.01
C GLU A 201 10.79 23.32 14.01
N VAL A 202 10.95 22.25 14.77
CA VAL A 202 9.96 21.15 14.88
C VAL A 202 9.34 21.17 16.26
N ARG A 203 8.01 21.02 16.30
CA ARG A 203 7.23 20.86 17.53
C ARG A 203 6.33 19.63 17.40
N GLN A 204 6.33 18.78 18.43
CA GLN A 204 5.45 17.62 18.53
C GLN A 204 4.42 17.83 19.64
N GLY A 205 3.12 17.96 19.30
CA GLY A 205 2.07 18.26 20.25
C GLY A 205 2.34 19.51 21.07
N ASP A 206 2.21 19.42 22.40
CA ASP A 206 2.51 20.49 23.34
C ASP A 206 3.98 20.46 23.85
N GLY A 207 4.82 19.65 23.19
CA GLY A 207 6.21 19.45 23.56
C GLY A 207 7.12 20.65 23.26
N THR A 208 8.39 20.49 23.67
CA THR A 208 9.43 21.47 23.40
C THR A 208 9.72 21.58 21.92
N ARG A 209 10.09 22.80 21.51
CA ARG A 209 10.56 23.08 20.16
C ARG A 209 12.00 22.58 20.01
N GLN A 210 12.28 21.90 18.93
CA GLN A 210 13.61 21.44 18.57
C GLN A 210 14.03 22.07 17.24
N ARG A 211 15.25 22.61 17.21
CA ARG A 211 15.85 23.14 15.98
C ARG A 211 16.71 22.07 15.33
N ILE A 212 16.52 21.88 14.03
CA ILE A 212 17.27 20.97 13.18
C ILE A 212 18.00 21.83 12.14
N LYS A 213 19.31 21.72 12.10
CA LYS A 213 20.19 22.49 11.19
C LYS A 213 20.51 21.66 9.95
N ALA A 214 21.06 22.33 8.95
CA ALA A 214 21.58 21.67 7.75
C ALA A 214 22.52 20.51 8.11
N GLY A 215 22.29 19.34 7.48
CA GLY A 215 23.00 18.09 7.74
C GLY A 215 22.54 17.32 8.98
N GLU A 216 21.41 17.69 9.57
CA GLU A 216 20.85 17.02 10.74
C GLU A 216 19.48 16.42 10.44
N GLN A 217 19.17 15.34 11.15
CA GLN A 217 17.89 14.62 11.10
C GLN A 217 17.43 14.27 12.52
N VAL A 218 16.11 14.27 12.73
CA VAL A 218 15.46 13.71 13.92
C VAL A 218 14.27 12.88 13.49
N VAL A 219 14.10 11.73 14.12
CA VAL A 219 12.91 10.88 13.98
C VAL A 219 12.01 11.07 15.20
N TYR A 220 10.76 11.38 14.95
CA TYR A 220 9.72 11.56 15.97
C TYR A 220 8.77 10.37 15.94
N ASN A 221 8.55 9.76 17.09
CA ASN A 221 7.62 8.64 17.23
C ASN A 221 6.65 8.84 18.42
N ALA A 222 5.91 7.80 18.81
CA ALA A 222 4.97 7.87 19.93
C ALA A 222 5.65 8.19 21.29
N ALA A 223 6.92 7.83 21.44
CA ALA A 223 7.70 8.11 22.65
C ALA A 223 8.28 9.55 22.69
N GLY A 224 8.20 10.28 21.56
CA GLY A 224 8.70 11.63 21.43
C GLY A 224 9.81 11.78 20.38
N ALA A 225 10.63 12.81 20.53
CA ALA A 225 11.78 13.07 19.68
C ALA A 225 12.91 12.08 19.95
N GLY A 226 13.38 11.43 18.91
CA GLY A 226 14.62 10.66 18.95
C GLY A 226 15.87 11.55 19.06
N PRO A 227 17.07 10.96 19.07
CA PRO A 227 18.32 11.71 19.09
C PRO A 227 18.51 12.50 17.79
N LEU A 228 19.08 13.68 17.91
CA LEU A 228 19.57 14.46 16.77
C LEU A 228 20.76 13.72 16.15
N GLN A 229 20.67 13.40 14.87
CA GLN A 229 21.68 12.67 14.12
C GLN A 229 22.25 13.54 13.01
N ARG A 230 23.55 13.44 12.78
CA ARG A 230 24.16 13.96 11.56
C ARG A 230 23.98 12.96 10.43
N ILE A 231 23.59 13.46 9.28
CA ILE A 231 23.29 12.64 8.12
C ILE A 231 24.12 13.07 6.90
N ASP A 232 24.24 12.14 5.98
CA ASP A 232 24.68 12.41 4.61
C ASP A 232 23.44 12.74 3.79
N SER A 233 23.23 14.03 3.50
CA SER A 233 22.06 14.51 2.78
C SER A 233 21.93 13.89 1.38
N ALA A 234 23.04 13.61 0.69
CA ALA A 234 23.00 12.97 -0.63
C ALA A 234 22.43 11.55 -0.52
N ARG A 235 22.77 10.83 0.53
CA ARG A 235 22.22 9.49 0.78
C ARG A 235 20.76 9.51 1.19
N GLU A 236 20.35 10.43 2.09
CA GLU A 236 18.95 10.51 2.55
C GLU A 236 18.02 10.94 1.40
N LEU A 237 18.49 11.79 0.49
CA LEU A 237 17.74 12.27 -0.66
C LEU A 237 17.97 11.46 -1.95
N ALA A 238 18.65 10.30 -1.87
CA ALA A 238 18.95 9.47 -3.05
C ALA A 238 17.69 8.92 -3.76
N TRP A 239 16.54 8.91 -3.08
CA TRP A 239 15.27 8.55 -3.68
C TRP A 239 14.90 9.44 -4.88
N ARG A 240 15.35 10.69 -4.92
CA ARG A 240 15.19 11.62 -6.07
C ARG A 240 15.87 11.09 -7.33
N GLU A 241 16.91 10.29 -7.16
CA GLU A 241 17.65 9.61 -8.24
C GLU A 241 17.14 8.16 -8.45
N GLY A 242 16.04 7.79 -7.80
CA GLY A 242 15.44 6.46 -7.92
C GLY A 242 16.18 5.36 -7.17
N VAL A 243 16.99 5.71 -6.14
CA VAL A 243 17.71 4.73 -5.32
C VAL A 243 17.51 4.97 -3.83
N MET A 244 17.62 3.90 -3.04
CA MET A 244 17.67 3.94 -1.58
C MET A 244 18.94 3.27 -1.07
N VAL A 245 19.56 3.86 -0.05
CA VAL A 245 20.77 3.33 0.57
C VAL A 245 20.48 2.94 2.02
N PHE A 246 20.56 1.65 2.30
CA PHE A 246 20.39 1.10 3.65
C PHE A 246 21.75 0.66 4.22
N ARG A 247 22.01 0.97 5.49
CA ARG A 247 23.21 0.53 6.23
C ARG A 247 22.79 0.04 7.60
N ASN A 248 22.82 -1.28 7.77
CA ASN A 248 22.49 -1.95 9.04
C ASN A 248 21.14 -1.51 9.63
N ARG A 249 20.12 -1.33 8.79
CA ARG A 249 18.76 -0.94 9.22
C ARG A 249 17.86 -2.17 9.25
N PRO A 250 16.83 -2.22 10.12
CA PRO A 250 15.88 -3.32 10.17
C PRO A 250 15.15 -3.54 8.84
N LEU A 251 14.92 -4.80 8.47
CA LEU A 251 14.21 -5.17 7.24
C LEU A 251 12.82 -4.53 7.15
N GLN A 252 12.12 -4.35 8.28
CA GLN A 252 10.82 -3.69 8.29
C GLN A 252 10.85 -2.27 7.72
N GLU A 253 11.92 -1.54 7.92
CA GLU A 253 12.08 -0.19 7.38
C GLU A 253 12.24 -0.23 5.85
N LEU A 254 13.05 -1.18 5.34
CA LEU A 254 13.19 -1.37 3.90
C LEU A 254 11.87 -1.83 3.26
N VAL A 255 11.14 -2.75 3.89
CA VAL A 255 9.82 -3.20 3.41
C VAL A 255 8.81 -2.07 3.44
N HIS A 256 8.83 -1.20 4.45
CA HIS A 256 7.98 -0.01 4.49
C HIS A 256 8.22 0.88 3.27
N GLU A 257 9.46 1.19 2.98
CA GLU A 257 9.84 2.00 1.81
C GLU A 257 9.52 1.29 0.49
N LEU A 258 9.87 0.00 0.34
CA LEU A 258 9.56 -0.77 -0.88
C LEU A 258 8.06 -0.84 -1.16
N ASN A 259 7.20 -0.86 -0.14
CA ASN A 259 5.74 -0.86 -0.31
C ASN A 259 5.19 0.38 -1.00
N ARG A 260 5.96 1.48 -1.03
CA ARG A 260 5.60 2.71 -1.77
C ARG A 260 5.86 2.58 -3.26
N TYR A 261 6.69 1.59 -3.67
CA TYR A 261 7.09 1.37 -5.06
C TYR A 261 6.59 0.04 -5.63
N HIS A 262 6.27 -0.92 -4.76
CA HIS A 262 5.76 -2.22 -5.17
C HIS A 262 4.28 -2.15 -5.55
N GLN A 263 3.88 -2.77 -6.68
CA GLN A 263 2.49 -2.75 -7.17
C GLN A 263 1.49 -3.51 -6.28
N GLY A 264 1.98 -4.44 -5.45
CA GLY A 264 1.18 -5.15 -4.47
C GLY A 264 1.50 -4.70 -3.04
N ARG A 265 1.59 -5.66 -2.11
CA ARG A 265 1.96 -5.40 -0.72
C ARG A 265 2.94 -6.45 -0.21
N ILE A 266 4.04 -6.01 0.35
CA ILE A 266 5.01 -6.86 1.04
C ILE A 266 4.69 -6.84 2.53
N VAL A 267 4.55 -8.02 3.13
CA VAL A 267 4.22 -8.21 4.55
C VAL A 267 5.28 -9.12 5.18
N ILE A 268 5.76 -8.79 6.37
CA ILE A 268 6.66 -9.63 7.15
C ILE A 268 5.85 -10.38 8.20
N ALA A 269 5.86 -11.72 8.17
CA ALA A 269 5.06 -12.56 9.06
C ALA A 269 5.68 -12.75 10.45
N SER A 270 6.97 -12.42 10.65
CA SER A 270 7.70 -12.68 11.90
C SER A 270 8.41 -11.43 12.41
N ALA A 271 8.21 -11.11 13.69
CA ALA A 271 8.92 -10.02 14.34
C ALA A 271 10.46 -10.20 14.29
N ARG A 272 10.95 -11.43 14.35
CA ARG A 272 12.38 -11.74 14.22
C ARG A 272 12.90 -11.34 12.83
N VAL A 273 12.16 -11.69 11.78
CA VAL A 273 12.52 -11.35 10.38
C VAL A 273 12.46 -9.83 10.18
N ALA A 274 11.49 -9.16 10.77
CA ALA A 274 11.33 -7.70 10.69
C ALA A 274 12.56 -6.93 11.22
N GLN A 275 13.24 -7.48 12.23
CA GLN A 275 14.41 -6.87 12.85
C GLN A 275 15.76 -7.30 12.24
N MET A 276 15.75 -8.15 11.20
CA MET A 276 17.00 -8.55 10.54
C MET A 276 17.67 -7.34 9.88
N PRO A 277 18.98 -7.15 10.11
CA PRO A 277 19.70 -5.99 9.57
C PRO A 277 19.91 -6.15 8.05
N VAL A 278 19.62 -5.08 7.32
CA VAL A 278 19.82 -5.01 5.87
C VAL A 278 20.80 -3.88 5.53
N SER A 279 21.71 -4.18 4.59
CA SER A 279 22.60 -3.18 4.00
C SER A 279 22.61 -3.36 2.49
N GLY A 280 22.57 -2.28 1.75
CA GLY A 280 22.60 -2.32 0.29
C GLY A 280 22.12 -1.03 -0.35
N VAL A 281 22.25 -0.98 -1.67
CA VAL A 281 21.65 0.04 -2.53
C VAL A 281 20.54 -0.61 -3.32
N PHE A 282 19.34 -0.04 -3.25
CA PHE A 282 18.14 -0.60 -3.86
C PHE A 282 17.58 0.38 -4.89
N HIS A 283 17.33 -0.11 -6.11
CA HIS A 283 16.68 0.68 -7.15
C HIS A 283 15.17 0.67 -6.97
N LEU A 284 14.57 1.85 -6.79
CA LEU A 284 13.15 2.03 -6.48
C LEU A 284 12.23 1.57 -7.61
N ASN A 285 12.65 1.75 -8.85
CA ASN A 285 11.94 1.29 -10.04
C ASN A 285 11.99 -0.24 -10.26
N ARG A 286 12.73 -0.98 -9.41
CA ARG A 286 12.92 -2.43 -9.47
C ARG A 286 12.62 -3.09 -8.12
N ALA A 287 11.51 -2.70 -7.48
CA ALA A 287 11.14 -3.19 -6.16
C ALA A 287 11.07 -4.74 -6.08
N ASP A 288 10.59 -5.41 -7.13
CA ASP A 288 10.57 -6.88 -7.20
C ASP A 288 11.96 -7.51 -7.27
N GLU A 289 12.92 -6.86 -7.93
CA GLU A 289 14.31 -7.31 -7.97
C GLU A 289 14.98 -7.14 -6.60
N ALA A 290 14.77 -5.98 -5.98
CA ALA A 290 15.23 -5.72 -4.61
C ALA A 290 14.69 -6.78 -3.64
N LEU A 291 13.40 -7.13 -3.75
CA LEU A 291 12.76 -8.16 -2.94
C LEU A 291 13.42 -9.54 -3.13
N ARG A 292 13.67 -9.96 -4.38
CA ARG A 292 14.38 -11.23 -4.65
C ARG A 292 15.79 -11.27 -4.06
N HIS A 293 16.53 -10.17 -4.15
CA HIS A 293 17.86 -10.07 -3.57
C HIS A 293 17.82 -10.19 -2.04
N ILE A 294 16.81 -9.58 -1.39
CA ILE A 294 16.60 -9.68 0.05
C ILE A 294 16.24 -11.14 0.45
N GLU A 295 15.32 -11.79 -0.28
CA GLU A 295 14.95 -13.19 -0.08
C GLU A 295 16.20 -14.10 -0.10
N GLN A 296 17.07 -13.91 -1.09
CA GLN A 296 18.30 -14.70 -1.24
C GLN A 296 19.35 -14.37 -0.16
N ALA A 297 19.62 -13.09 0.07
CA ALA A 297 20.66 -12.65 1.00
C ALA A 297 20.36 -13.02 2.45
N LEU A 298 19.09 -12.97 2.86
CA LEU A 298 18.63 -13.28 4.21
C LEU A 298 18.08 -14.71 4.34
N GLN A 299 18.11 -15.50 3.26
CA GLN A 299 17.58 -16.86 3.21
C GLN A 299 16.11 -16.95 3.65
N LEU A 300 15.30 -15.94 3.27
CA LEU A 300 13.89 -15.90 3.59
C LEU A 300 13.06 -16.71 2.59
N SER A 301 11.96 -17.25 3.09
CA SER A 301 10.92 -17.82 2.22
C SER A 301 9.87 -16.75 1.92
N ALA A 302 9.52 -16.59 0.63
CA ALA A 302 8.46 -15.70 0.20
C ALA A 302 7.29 -16.49 -0.37
N THR A 303 6.10 -16.23 0.17
CA THR A 303 4.85 -16.76 -0.39
C THR A 303 4.17 -15.63 -1.16
N ARG A 304 3.99 -15.84 -2.47
CA ARG A 304 3.31 -14.89 -3.35
C ARG A 304 1.83 -15.25 -3.44
N LEU A 305 0.96 -14.31 -3.05
CA LEU A 305 -0.49 -14.45 -3.04
C LEU A 305 -1.10 -13.64 -4.21
N PRO A 306 -2.39 -13.88 -4.55
CA PRO A 306 -3.12 -13.05 -5.50
C PRO A 306 -3.06 -11.55 -5.14
N ALA A 307 -3.32 -10.69 -6.13
CA ALA A 307 -3.23 -9.22 -6.01
C ALA A 307 -1.83 -8.69 -5.65
N GLY A 308 -0.75 -9.44 -5.95
CA GLY A 308 0.62 -9.00 -5.75
C GLY A 308 1.08 -8.96 -4.29
N VAL A 309 0.36 -9.60 -3.38
CA VAL A 309 0.78 -9.68 -1.97
C VAL A 309 1.92 -10.68 -1.82
N VAL A 310 3.00 -10.26 -1.16
CA VAL A 310 4.17 -11.10 -0.85
C VAL A 310 4.35 -11.19 0.65
N VAL A 311 4.39 -12.40 1.19
CA VAL A 311 4.60 -12.66 2.63
C VAL A 311 5.99 -13.23 2.84
N LEU A 312 6.84 -12.49 3.57
CA LEU A 312 8.21 -12.89 3.96
C LEU A 312 8.19 -13.61 5.32
N ARG A 313 8.90 -14.75 5.37
CA ARG A 313 9.03 -15.60 6.56
C ARG A 313 10.47 -16.04 6.79
#